data_13c06f55e187ed094354ae1293a57ee7
#
_entry.id   13c06f55e187ed094354ae1293a57ee7
#
_cell.length_a   1.000
_cell.length_b   1.000
_cell.length_c   1.000
_cell.angle_alpha   90.00
_cell.angle_beta   90.00
_cell.angle_gamma   90.00
#
_symmetry.space_group_name_H-M   'P 1'
#
loop_
_entity.id
_entity.type
_entity.pdbx_description
1 polymer ?
#
loop_
_entity_poly.entity_id
_entity_poly.type
_entity_poly.pdbx_seq_one_letter_code
_entity_poly.pdbx_strand_id
1 'polypeptide(L)'
;NETLSTQLLGGMGLAIVITSLIMLWFFRDPRMVLVALIPNLIPLLFVAGVIGYFHIDLKVSTAIIFSIAFGIAEDDTIHMLAKLRQQLRAGKSPMYALKRTYLTTGKAVTVTGLMLLSGFVTLMLSSFGSIFDMGLLVTLTLAFALVTELLLMPVLVMLIRPKGITKKGH
;
A
#
# COMPACT_ATOMS: atom_id res chain seq x y z
N ASN A 1 6.67 27.32 6.23
CA ASN A 1 6.50 26.12 5.34
C ASN A 1 7.56 25.04 5.58
N GLU A 2 8.80 25.36 5.91
CA GLU A 2 9.87 24.36 6.15
C GLU A 2 9.59 23.47 7.38
N THR A 3 9.02 24.02 8.43
CA THR A 3 8.67 23.24 9.65
C THR A 3 7.54 22.25 9.41
N LEU A 4 6.55 22.58 8.58
CA LEU A 4 5.45 21.69 8.24
C LEU A 4 5.94 20.53 7.36
N SER A 5 6.74 20.80 6.33
CA SER A 5 7.30 19.76 5.47
C SER A 5 8.21 18.79 6.25
N THR A 6 9.01 19.31 7.19
CA THR A 6 9.89 18.50 8.04
C THR A 6 9.07 17.61 9.00
N GLN A 7 8.00 18.14 9.59
CA GLN A 7 7.11 17.38 10.46
C GLN A 7 6.32 16.30 9.68
N LEU A 8 5.92 16.60 8.44
CA LEU A 8 5.24 15.64 7.55
C LEU A 8 6.15 14.49 7.18
N LEU A 9 7.36 14.79 6.72
CA LEU A 9 8.37 13.79 6.37
C LEU A 9 8.76 12.95 7.58
N GLY A 10 8.90 13.59 8.75
CA GLY A 10 9.17 12.92 10.02
C GLY A 10 8.03 11.98 10.44
N GLY A 11 6.78 12.44 10.32
CA GLY A 11 5.59 11.64 10.62
C GLY A 11 5.43 10.43 9.69
N MET A 12 5.64 10.64 8.38
CA MET A 12 5.65 9.54 7.39
C MET A 12 6.77 8.55 7.67
N GLY A 13 7.98 9.04 7.93
CA GLY A 13 9.12 8.19 8.27
C GLY A 13 8.84 7.34 9.51
N LEU A 14 8.28 7.95 10.55
CA LEU A 14 7.88 7.26 11.78
C LEU A 14 6.80 6.20 11.50
N ALA A 15 5.79 6.52 10.73
CA ALA A 15 4.74 5.58 10.34
C ALA A 15 5.34 4.37 9.61
N ILE A 16 6.18 4.59 8.60
CA ILE A 16 6.85 3.52 7.84
C ILE A 16 7.69 2.63 8.77
N VAL A 17 8.44 3.24 9.71
CA VAL A 17 9.27 2.49 10.66
C VAL A 17 8.39 1.65 11.60
N ILE A 18 7.34 2.24 12.19
CA ILE A 18 6.44 1.52 13.10
C ILE A 18 5.77 0.36 12.36
N THR A 19 5.25 0.58 11.17
CA THR A 19 4.59 -0.48 10.41
C THR A 19 5.56 -1.56 9.97
N SER A 20 6.77 -1.18 9.54
CA SER A 20 7.82 -2.15 9.24
C SER A 20 8.17 -3.03 10.42
N LEU A 21 8.23 -2.46 11.63
CA LEU A 21 8.49 -3.22 12.88
C LEU A 21 7.33 -4.16 13.22
N ILE A 22 6.09 -3.70 13.10
CA ILE A 22 4.90 -4.52 13.31
C ILE A 22 4.86 -5.67 12.31
N MET A 23 5.10 -5.39 11.03
CA MET A 23 5.19 -6.42 9.99
C MET A 23 6.32 -7.40 10.23
N LEU A 24 7.49 -6.93 10.64
CA LEU A 24 8.64 -7.78 10.96
C LEU A 24 8.31 -8.72 12.13
N TRP A 25 7.65 -8.19 13.15
CA TRP A 25 7.20 -8.98 14.29
C TRP A 25 6.14 -10.03 13.88
N PHE A 26 5.19 -9.65 13.03
CA PHE A 26 4.11 -10.51 12.57
C PHE A 26 4.60 -11.60 11.60
N PHE A 27 5.37 -11.22 10.58
CA PHE A 27 5.85 -12.14 9.55
C PHE A 27 7.15 -12.87 9.95
N ARG A 28 7.95 -12.29 10.82
CA ARG A 28 9.29 -12.80 11.24
C ARG A 28 10.21 -13.12 10.06
N ASP A 29 10.02 -12.42 8.95
CA ASP A 29 10.82 -12.54 7.73
C ASP A 29 10.98 -11.16 7.08
N PRO A 30 12.22 -10.60 7.08
CA PRO A 30 12.48 -9.29 6.50
C PRO A 30 12.17 -9.23 5.00
N ARG A 31 12.20 -10.36 4.31
CA ARG A 31 11.85 -10.43 2.89
C ARG A 31 10.35 -10.16 2.65
N MET A 32 9.51 -10.63 3.56
CA MET A 32 8.08 -10.32 3.50
C MET A 32 7.80 -8.84 3.76
N VAL A 33 8.57 -8.20 4.63
CA VAL A 33 8.47 -6.75 4.87
C VAL A 33 8.82 -5.97 3.61
N LEU A 34 9.88 -6.34 2.89
CA LEU A 34 10.25 -5.71 1.62
C LEU A 34 9.16 -5.88 0.56
N VAL A 35 8.57 -7.08 0.45
CA VAL A 35 7.47 -7.35 -0.49
C VAL A 35 6.24 -6.49 -0.17
N ALA A 36 6.01 -6.17 1.10
CA ALA A 36 4.94 -5.29 1.53
C ALA A 36 5.21 -3.81 1.27
N LEU A 37 6.40 -3.34 1.67
CA LEU A 37 6.73 -1.91 1.63
C LEU A 37 6.89 -1.38 0.22
N ILE A 38 7.52 -2.12 -0.70
CA ILE A 38 7.81 -1.64 -2.04
C ILE A 38 6.54 -1.22 -2.79
N PRO A 39 5.46 -2.04 -2.89
CA PRO A 39 4.23 -1.63 -3.56
C PRO A 39 3.55 -0.42 -2.94
N ASN A 40 3.70 -0.23 -1.62
CA ASN A 40 3.06 0.87 -0.89
C ASN A 40 3.86 2.18 -0.98
N LEU A 41 5.18 2.12 -1.05
CA LEU A 41 6.02 3.31 -1.20
C LEU A 41 5.95 3.92 -2.60
N ILE A 42 5.82 3.12 -3.64
CA ILE A 42 5.79 3.60 -5.02
C ILE A 42 4.64 4.58 -5.27
N PRO A 43 3.38 4.30 -4.89
CA PRO A 43 2.28 5.25 -5.06
C PRO A 43 2.49 6.56 -4.29
N LEU A 44 3.04 6.49 -3.08
CA LEU A 44 3.34 7.68 -2.27
C LEU A 44 4.39 8.56 -2.94
N LEU A 45 5.47 7.96 -3.45
CA LEU A 45 6.51 8.69 -4.18
C LEU A 45 5.96 9.29 -5.48
N PHE A 46 5.09 8.56 -6.18
CA PHE A 46 4.44 9.06 -7.38
C PHE A 46 3.59 10.31 -7.07
N VAL A 47 2.74 10.26 -6.06
CA VAL A 47 1.88 11.39 -5.67
C VAL A 47 2.69 12.54 -5.09
N ALA A 48 3.76 12.27 -4.34
CA ALA A 48 4.69 13.31 -3.91
C ALA A 48 5.34 14.02 -5.12
N GLY A 49 5.69 13.27 -6.17
CA GLY A 49 6.16 13.83 -7.44
C GLY A 49 5.12 14.68 -8.15
N VAL A 50 3.86 14.25 -8.17
CA VAL A 50 2.74 15.02 -8.73
C VAL A 50 2.55 16.34 -7.98
N ILE A 51 2.53 16.30 -6.65
CA ILE A 51 2.42 17.50 -5.80
C ILE A 51 3.55 18.47 -6.09
N GLY A 52 4.79 17.98 -6.17
CA GLY A 52 5.97 18.80 -6.47
C GLY A 52 5.92 19.41 -7.88
N TYR A 53 5.49 18.64 -8.88
CA TYR A 53 5.41 19.09 -10.28
C TYR A 53 4.33 20.16 -10.49
N PHE A 54 3.16 19.98 -9.91
CA PHE A 54 2.03 20.93 -10.00
C PHE A 54 2.09 22.07 -8.98
N HIS A 55 3.15 22.14 -8.18
CA HIS A 55 3.33 23.16 -7.12
C HIS A 55 2.12 23.26 -6.18
N ILE A 56 1.51 22.11 -5.86
CA ILE A 56 0.40 22.04 -4.90
C ILE A 56 0.95 22.32 -3.51
N ASP A 57 0.39 23.30 -2.83
CA ASP A 57 0.84 23.67 -1.48
C ASP A 57 0.71 22.49 -0.49
N LEU A 58 1.81 22.16 0.18
CA LEU A 58 1.81 21.23 1.29
C LEU A 58 1.10 21.85 2.49
N LYS A 59 -0.16 21.47 2.66
CA LYS A 59 -1.02 21.87 3.79
C LYS A 59 -1.16 20.70 4.77
N VAL A 60 -1.68 20.99 5.96
CA VAL A 60 -2.03 19.94 6.94
C VAL A 60 -2.98 18.88 6.33
N SER A 61 -3.89 19.32 5.44
CA SER A 61 -4.77 18.40 4.69
C SER A 61 -3.99 17.40 3.84
N THR A 62 -2.92 17.83 3.19
CA THR A 62 -2.06 16.94 2.37
C THR A 62 -1.39 15.85 3.21
N ALA A 63 -0.98 16.19 4.44
CA ALA A 63 -0.42 15.23 5.40
C ALA A 63 -1.42 14.15 5.78
N ILE A 64 -2.65 14.57 6.07
CA ILE A 64 -3.73 13.66 6.42
C ILE A 64 -4.02 12.71 5.25
N ILE A 65 -4.03 13.24 4.02
CA ILE A 65 -4.19 12.46 2.78
C ILE A 65 -3.16 11.33 2.68
N PHE A 66 -1.88 11.68 2.84
CA PHE A 66 -0.81 10.68 2.79
C PHE A 66 -0.94 9.61 3.86
N SER A 67 -1.30 10.01 5.08
CA SER A 67 -1.47 9.08 6.20
C SER A 67 -2.64 8.12 5.97
N ILE A 68 -3.77 8.62 5.48
CA ILE A 68 -4.95 7.80 5.18
C ILE A 68 -4.65 6.84 4.02
N ALA A 69 -4.13 7.36 2.92
CA ALA A 69 -3.84 6.56 1.72
C ALA A 69 -2.80 5.47 2.01
N PHE A 70 -1.76 5.80 2.78
CA PHE A 70 -0.74 4.84 3.20
C PHE A 70 -1.34 3.75 4.09
N GLY A 71 -2.14 4.13 5.10
CA GLY A 71 -2.78 3.18 6.01
C GLY A 71 -3.71 2.19 5.30
N ILE A 72 -4.51 2.67 4.32
CA ILE A 72 -5.40 1.82 3.52
C ILE A 72 -4.61 0.85 2.65
N ALA A 73 -3.61 1.35 1.91
CA ALA A 73 -2.80 0.52 1.03
C ALA A 73 -2.03 -0.56 1.82
N GLU A 74 -1.56 -0.23 3.01
CA GLU A 74 -0.83 -1.16 3.86
C GLU A 74 -1.71 -2.26 4.44
N ASP A 75 -2.95 -1.95 4.83
CA ASP A 75 -3.92 -2.92 5.33
C ASP A 75 -4.23 -3.98 4.26
N ASP A 76 -4.49 -3.58 3.03
CA ASP A 76 -4.72 -4.47 1.90
C ASP A 76 -3.51 -5.40 1.67
N THR A 77 -2.31 -4.87 1.68
CA THR A 77 -1.06 -5.64 1.53
C THR A 77 -0.85 -6.66 2.66
N ILE A 78 -1.12 -6.27 3.92
CA ILE A 78 -1.04 -7.19 5.07
C ILE A 78 -2.00 -8.36 4.88
N HIS A 79 -3.24 -8.11 4.49
CA HIS A 79 -4.23 -9.14 4.25
C HIS A 79 -3.81 -10.10 3.12
N MET A 80 -3.29 -9.57 2.02
CA MET A 80 -2.78 -10.37 0.90
C MET A 80 -1.60 -11.26 1.34
N LEU A 81 -0.61 -10.70 2.02
CA LEU A 81 0.56 -11.43 2.50
C LEU A 81 0.23 -12.46 3.58
N ALA A 82 -0.69 -12.14 4.50
CA ALA A 82 -1.15 -13.06 5.51
C ALA A 82 -1.81 -14.30 4.87
N LYS A 83 -2.66 -14.08 3.86
CA LYS A 83 -3.29 -15.17 3.10
C LYS A 83 -2.28 -16.00 2.32
N LEU A 84 -1.34 -15.35 1.64
CA LEU A 84 -0.24 -16.02 0.94
C LEU A 84 0.54 -16.92 1.89
N ARG A 85 0.95 -16.38 3.04
CA ARG A 85 1.69 -17.11 4.07
C ARG A 85 0.90 -18.30 4.60
N GLN A 86 -0.41 -18.14 4.81
CA GLN A 86 -1.29 -19.22 5.24
C GLN A 86 -1.27 -20.40 4.24
N GLN A 87 -1.36 -20.11 2.93
CA GLN A 87 -1.32 -21.12 1.90
C GLN A 87 0.04 -21.83 1.82
N LEU A 88 1.12 -21.06 1.94
CA LEU A 88 2.48 -21.61 1.95
C LEU A 88 2.73 -22.52 3.16
N ARG A 89 2.26 -22.12 4.35
CA ARG A 89 2.33 -22.96 5.57
C ARG A 89 1.50 -24.23 5.48
N ALA A 90 0.39 -24.20 4.73
CA ALA A 90 -0.40 -25.38 4.43
C ALA A 90 0.26 -26.36 3.43
N GLY A 91 1.52 -26.09 3.05
CA GLY A 91 2.31 -26.95 2.17
C GLY A 91 1.96 -26.83 0.68
N LYS A 92 1.21 -25.80 0.29
CA LYS A 92 0.88 -25.55 -1.12
C LYS A 92 2.08 -25.01 -1.87
N SER A 93 2.16 -25.32 -3.18
CA SER A 93 3.21 -24.75 -4.03
C SER A 93 3.10 -23.22 -4.11
N PRO A 94 4.21 -22.49 -4.30
CA PRO A 94 4.20 -21.02 -4.35
C PRO A 94 3.26 -20.46 -5.40
N MET A 95 3.22 -21.05 -6.58
CA MET A 95 2.34 -20.65 -7.68
C MET A 95 0.86 -20.86 -7.33
N TYR A 96 0.52 -22.00 -6.72
CA TYR A 96 -0.82 -22.26 -6.26
C TYR A 96 -1.24 -21.30 -5.13
N ALA A 97 -0.35 -21.09 -4.16
CA ALA A 97 -0.58 -20.18 -3.05
C ALA A 97 -0.87 -18.75 -3.54
N LEU A 98 -0.06 -18.26 -4.49
CA LEU A 98 -0.23 -16.96 -5.11
C LEU A 98 -1.56 -16.86 -5.86
N LYS A 99 -1.83 -17.80 -6.77
CA LYS A 99 -3.09 -17.86 -7.52
C LYS A 99 -4.30 -17.86 -6.58
N ARG A 100 -4.27 -18.68 -5.54
CA ARG A 100 -5.37 -18.77 -4.56
C ARG A 100 -5.56 -17.48 -3.80
N THR A 101 -4.47 -16.84 -3.38
CA THR A 101 -4.51 -15.53 -2.70
C THR A 101 -5.17 -14.47 -3.58
N TYR A 102 -4.80 -14.40 -4.86
CA TYR A 102 -5.39 -13.44 -5.79
C TYR A 102 -6.87 -13.70 -6.04
N LEU A 103 -7.27 -14.94 -6.22
CA LEU A 103 -8.68 -15.29 -6.45
C LEU A 103 -9.59 -15.08 -5.23
N THR A 104 -9.02 -15.05 -4.03
CA THR A 104 -9.80 -14.83 -2.79
C THR A 104 -9.60 -13.41 -2.27
N THR A 105 -8.44 -13.14 -1.70
CA THR A 105 -8.13 -11.85 -1.06
C THR A 105 -7.93 -10.73 -2.08
N GLY A 106 -7.25 -11.01 -3.20
CA GLY A 106 -7.07 -10.01 -4.26
C GLY A 106 -8.39 -9.52 -4.85
N LYS A 107 -9.36 -10.43 -5.02
CA LYS A 107 -10.71 -10.04 -5.44
C LYS A 107 -11.40 -9.15 -4.39
N ALA A 108 -11.27 -9.46 -3.11
CA ALA A 108 -11.82 -8.62 -2.04
C ALA A 108 -11.17 -7.24 -2.03
N VAL A 109 -9.83 -7.17 -2.06
CA VAL A 109 -9.05 -5.92 -2.13
C VAL A 109 -9.45 -5.08 -3.34
N THR A 110 -9.66 -5.70 -4.51
CA THR A 110 -10.13 -4.98 -5.69
C THR A 110 -11.52 -4.37 -5.48
N VAL A 111 -12.44 -5.10 -4.88
CA VAL A 111 -13.80 -4.61 -4.63
C VAL A 111 -13.79 -3.49 -3.59
N THR A 112 -13.08 -3.65 -2.47
CA THR A 112 -12.95 -2.60 -1.45
C THR A 112 -12.23 -1.38 -1.98
N GLY A 113 -11.15 -1.55 -2.76
CA GLY A 113 -10.44 -0.48 -3.41
C GLY A 113 -11.33 0.33 -4.36
N LEU A 114 -12.15 -0.34 -5.20
CA LEU A 114 -13.09 0.34 -6.08
C LEU A 114 -14.21 1.07 -5.30
N MET A 115 -14.67 0.52 -4.20
CA MET A 115 -15.63 1.19 -3.31
C MET A 115 -15.02 2.45 -2.70
N LEU A 116 -13.79 2.38 -2.20
CA LEU A 116 -13.08 3.52 -1.66
C LEU A 116 -12.82 4.59 -2.73
N LEU A 117 -12.36 4.18 -3.91
CA LEU A 117 -12.17 5.10 -5.04
C LEU A 117 -13.46 5.84 -5.38
N SER A 118 -14.59 5.14 -5.48
CA SER A 118 -15.89 5.79 -5.75
C SER A 118 -16.28 6.78 -4.66
N GLY A 119 -16.01 6.45 -3.40
CA GLY A 119 -16.24 7.34 -2.26
C GLY A 119 -15.40 8.61 -2.34
N PHE A 120 -14.10 8.50 -2.59
CA PHE A 120 -13.20 9.65 -2.66
C PHE A 120 -13.41 10.50 -3.92
N VAL A 121 -13.80 9.90 -5.05
CA VAL A 121 -14.20 10.65 -6.26
C VAL A 121 -15.36 11.59 -5.97
N THR A 122 -16.30 11.24 -5.08
CA THR A 122 -17.41 12.15 -4.74
C THR A 122 -16.93 13.44 -4.07
N LEU A 123 -15.78 13.45 -3.38
CA LEU A 123 -15.20 14.66 -2.79
C LEU A 123 -14.74 15.64 -3.88
N MET A 124 -14.42 15.16 -5.07
CA MET A 124 -14.06 16.02 -6.21
C MET A 124 -15.24 16.83 -6.75
N LEU A 125 -16.47 16.53 -6.33
CA LEU A 125 -17.65 17.32 -6.65
C LEU A 125 -17.83 18.54 -5.73
N SER A 126 -16.95 18.68 -4.72
CA SER A 126 -17.02 19.78 -3.77
C SER A 126 -16.59 21.12 -4.42
N SER A 127 -17.34 22.17 -4.11
CA SER A 127 -16.97 23.56 -4.49
C SER A 127 -15.83 24.13 -3.64
N PHE A 128 -15.43 23.46 -2.56
CA PHE A 128 -14.29 23.86 -1.73
C PHE A 128 -12.99 23.26 -2.29
N GLY A 129 -12.07 24.14 -2.73
CA GLY A 129 -10.80 23.74 -3.35
C GLY A 129 -10.00 22.75 -2.51
N SER A 130 -9.91 22.95 -1.19
CA SER A 130 -9.18 22.02 -0.30
C SER A 130 -9.80 20.61 -0.26
N ILE A 131 -11.12 20.49 -0.36
CA ILE A 131 -11.81 19.19 -0.38
C ILE A 131 -11.65 18.54 -1.76
N PHE A 132 -11.71 19.33 -2.82
CA PHE A 132 -11.43 18.86 -4.19
C PHE A 132 -10.00 18.30 -4.29
N ASP A 133 -9.00 19.07 -3.84
CA ASP A 133 -7.59 18.64 -3.84
C ASP A 133 -7.40 17.36 -3.05
N MET A 134 -8.06 17.26 -1.88
CA MET A 134 -8.06 16.06 -1.05
C MET A 134 -8.65 14.87 -1.81
N GLY A 135 -9.83 15.02 -2.40
CA GLY A 135 -10.47 13.98 -3.18
C GLY A 135 -9.62 13.50 -4.34
N LEU A 136 -9.02 14.44 -5.10
CA LEU A 136 -8.17 14.16 -6.23
C LEU A 136 -6.91 13.37 -5.81
N LEU A 137 -6.17 13.88 -4.82
CA LEU A 137 -4.91 13.26 -4.39
C LEU A 137 -5.12 11.88 -3.77
N VAL A 138 -6.15 11.71 -2.93
CA VAL A 138 -6.47 10.38 -2.36
C VAL A 138 -6.88 9.41 -3.46
N THR A 139 -7.76 9.84 -4.38
CA THR A 139 -8.21 8.98 -5.49
C THR A 139 -7.03 8.53 -6.36
N LEU A 140 -6.14 9.44 -6.74
CA LEU A 140 -4.94 9.11 -7.51
C LEU A 140 -4.03 8.15 -6.75
N THR A 141 -3.80 8.41 -5.45
CA THR A 141 -2.94 7.55 -4.62
C THR A 141 -3.52 6.14 -4.51
N LEU A 142 -4.80 6.01 -4.18
CA LEU A 142 -5.46 4.71 -4.03
C LEU A 142 -5.56 3.95 -5.36
N ALA A 143 -5.87 4.63 -6.46
CA ALA A 143 -5.91 4.00 -7.78
C ALA A 143 -4.54 3.44 -8.16
N PHE A 144 -3.48 4.24 -7.96
CA PHE A 144 -2.12 3.83 -8.26
C PHE A 144 -1.63 2.73 -7.30
N ALA A 145 -1.99 2.82 -6.00
CA ALA A 145 -1.69 1.80 -5.01
C ALA A 145 -2.32 0.45 -5.38
N LEU A 146 -3.61 0.45 -5.72
CA LEU A 146 -4.32 -0.77 -6.14
C LEU A 146 -3.67 -1.44 -7.35
N VAL A 147 -3.34 -0.65 -8.38
CA VAL A 147 -2.66 -1.15 -9.58
C VAL A 147 -1.28 -1.69 -9.23
N THR A 148 -0.50 -0.93 -8.46
CA THR A 148 0.85 -1.31 -8.06
C THR A 148 0.85 -2.58 -7.22
N GLU A 149 -0.05 -2.69 -6.27
CA GLU A 149 -0.17 -3.87 -5.41
C GLU A 149 -0.53 -5.11 -6.22
N LEU A 150 -1.54 -5.03 -7.08
CA LEU A 150 -1.97 -6.18 -7.87
C LEU A 150 -0.92 -6.63 -8.91
N LEU A 151 -0.12 -5.71 -9.45
CA LEU A 151 0.90 -6.02 -10.46
C LEU A 151 2.26 -6.35 -9.85
N LEU A 152 2.72 -5.56 -8.88
CA LEU A 152 4.07 -5.71 -8.31
C LEU A 152 4.18 -6.81 -7.27
N MET A 153 3.14 -7.01 -6.46
CA MET A 153 3.19 -8.01 -5.40
C MET A 153 3.52 -9.41 -5.91
N PRO A 154 2.88 -9.97 -6.99
CA PRO A 154 3.23 -11.29 -7.47
C PRO A 154 4.65 -11.35 -8.00
N VAL A 155 5.12 -10.29 -8.66
CA VAL A 155 6.48 -10.20 -9.17
C VAL A 155 7.49 -10.20 -8.02
N LEU A 156 7.24 -9.39 -6.99
CA LEU A 156 8.12 -9.30 -5.83
C LEU A 156 8.16 -10.61 -5.02
N VAL A 157 7.02 -11.27 -4.85
CA VAL A 157 6.94 -12.58 -4.18
C VAL A 157 7.78 -13.62 -4.93
N MET A 158 7.74 -13.62 -6.26
CA MET A 158 8.50 -14.53 -7.10
C MET A 158 10.00 -14.21 -7.10
N LEU A 159 10.35 -12.91 -7.09
CA LEU A 159 11.74 -12.43 -7.16
C LEU A 159 12.46 -12.58 -5.81
N ILE A 160 11.84 -12.13 -4.73
CA ILE A 160 12.45 -12.06 -3.40
C ILE A 160 12.43 -13.43 -2.70
N ARG A 161 11.50 -14.32 -3.06
CA ARG A 161 11.32 -15.66 -2.50
C ARG A 161 11.38 -15.68 -0.97
N PRO A 162 10.38 -15.12 -0.28
CA PRO A 162 10.36 -15.12 1.18
C PRO A 162 10.44 -16.55 1.74
N LYS A 163 11.01 -16.69 2.95
CA LYS A 163 11.37 -18.01 3.55
C LYS A 163 10.24 -19.03 3.63
N GLY A 164 8.98 -18.60 3.56
CA GLY A 164 7.83 -19.48 3.47
C GLY A 164 7.71 -20.26 2.16
N ILE A 165 8.46 -19.87 1.11
CA ILE A 165 8.45 -20.50 -0.23
C ILE A 165 9.51 -21.60 -0.35
N THR A 166 10.59 -21.49 0.42
CA THR A 166 11.63 -22.51 0.47
C THR A 166 11.24 -23.61 1.46
N LYS A 167 10.32 -24.47 1.11
CA LYS A 167 10.15 -25.72 1.84
C LYS A 167 11.08 -26.78 1.26
N LYS A 168 11.95 -27.32 2.16
CA LYS A 168 12.76 -28.50 1.95
C LYS A 168 11.91 -29.58 1.25
N GLY A 169 12.41 -30.04 0.09
CA GLY A 169 12.01 -31.34 -0.41
C GLY A 169 12.37 -32.41 0.64
N HIS A 170 11.42 -33.15 1.05
CA HIS A 170 11.49 -34.52 1.48
C HIS A 170 10.29 -35.21 0.87
#